data_fbe45403a3f4329f2c16b6d5d651906a
#
_entry.id   fbe45403a3f4329f2c16b6d5d651906a
#
_cell.length_a   1.000
_cell.length_b   1.000
_cell.length_c   1.000
_cell.angle_alpha   90.00
_cell.angle_beta   90.00
_cell.angle_gamma   90.00
#
_symmetry.space_group_name_H-M   'P 1'
#
loop_
_entity.id
_entity.type
_entity.pdbx_description
1 polymer ?
#
loop_
_entity_poly.entity_id
_entity_poly.type
_entity_poly.pdbx_seq_one_letter_code
_entity_poly.pdbx_strand_id
1 'polypeptide(L)'
;MTTRVAEYLETKKQRGFSWDFLAGWEEYETWDTVEIGRPRQSCQKFLLEEEDVLSYNRALGETDPLMVDPDYARVHAPGGTVVAHPLILTAIVFYASADGTGTWARTPGARNPGQHIEILGRLQVGDEVAVTATTVDRWIRRGKHYITNLNEFRVDDRLVARWWGTLIIPPTREAVRAFAEA
;
A
#
# COMPACT_ATOMS: atom_id res chain seq x y z
N MET A 1 25.17 -11.26 -5.20
CA MET A 1 24.55 -10.37 -6.20
C MET A 1 23.87 -9.25 -5.43
N THR A 2 24.48 -8.08 -5.35
CA THR A 2 23.82 -6.90 -4.75
C THR A 2 22.74 -6.48 -5.76
N THR A 3 21.50 -6.69 -5.40
CA THR A 3 20.40 -6.30 -6.30
C THR A 3 20.40 -4.79 -6.44
N ARG A 4 20.25 -4.28 -7.68
CA ARG A 4 20.13 -2.83 -7.98
C ARG A 4 19.11 -2.11 -7.09
N VAL A 5 18.15 -2.84 -6.53
CA VAL A 5 17.13 -2.32 -5.61
C VAL A 5 17.74 -1.71 -4.35
N ALA A 6 18.87 -2.23 -3.85
CA ALA A 6 19.49 -1.72 -2.63
C ALA A 6 19.98 -0.24 -2.75
N GLU A 7 20.22 0.23 -3.97
CA GLU A 7 20.63 1.61 -4.25
C GLU A 7 19.48 2.62 -4.07
N TYR A 8 18.22 2.13 -4.06
CA TYR A 8 17.02 2.95 -3.93
C TYR A 8 16.36 2.86 -2.55
N LEU A 9 16.95 2.12 -1.61
CA LEU A 9 16.42 1.99 -0.26
C LEU A 9 16.96 3.14 0.62
N GLU A 10 16.19 4.20 0.76
CA GLU A 10 16.59 5.42 1.45
C GLU A 10 16.17 5.43 2.93
N THR A 11 14.96 5.02 3.24
CA THR A 11 14.41 5.10 4.61
C THR A 11 14.71 3.84 5.44
N LYS A 12 14.60 3.97 6.77
CA LYS A 12 14.74 2.82 7.69
C LYS A 12 13.69 1.75 7.41
N LYS A 13 12.45 2.17 7.12
CA LYS A 13 11.35 1.26 6.80
C LYS A 13 11.61 0.49 5.52
N GLN A 14 12.09 1.17 4.47
CA GLN A 14 12.47 0.50 3.22
C GLN A 14 13.58 -0.53 3.42
N ARG A 15 14.61 -0.19 4.20
CA ARG A 15 15.74 -1.10 4.48
C ARG A 15 15.35 -2.28 5.37
N GLY A 16 14.42 -2.07 6.29
CA GLY A 16 13.90 -3.11 7.17
C GLY A 16 12.81 -3.98 6.53
N PHE A 17 12.31 -3.60 5.37
CA PHE A 17 11.28 -4.34 4.66
C PHE A 17 11.89 -5.49 3.88
N SER A 18 11.80 -6.69 4.45
CA SER A 18 12.30 -7.92 3.82
C SER A 18 11.14 -8.88 3.62
N TRP A 19 10.83 -9.20 2.35
CA TRP A 19 9.76 -10.11 2.00
C TRP A 19 10.22 -11.18 1.02
N ASP A 20 10.02 -12.42 1.42
CA ASP A 20 9.96 -13.53 0.48
C ASP A 20 8.48 -13.72 0.06
N PHE A 21 8.14 -13.28 -1.14
CA PHE A 21 6.79 -13.40 -1.70
C PHE A 21 6.37 -14.85 -1.96
N LEU A 22 7.28 -15.80 -1.87
CA LEU A 22 6.98 -17.21 -2.01
C LEU A 22 6.86 -17.92 -0.66
N ALA A 23 7.34 -17.34 0.43
CA ALA A 23 7.17 -17.92 1.75
C ALA A 23 5.69 -17.88 2.18
N GLY A 24 5.14 -19.03 2.56
CA GLY A 24 3.76 -19.16 3.03
C GLY A 24 2.70 -18.99 1.94
N TRP A 25 3.06 -19.20 0.67
CA TRP A 25 2.13 -19.08 -0.45
C TRP A 25 0.94 -20.05 -0.33
N GLU A 26 1.08 -21.14 0.39
CA GLU A 26 0.01 -22.11 0.67
C GLU A 26 -1.16 -21.51 1.45
N GLU A 27 -0.92 -20.42 2.19
CA GLU A 27 -1.93 -19.74 2.98
C GLU A 27 -2.46 -18.48 2.30
N TYR A 28 -1.95 -18.13 1.12
CA TYR A 28 -2.42 -16.95 0.40
C TYR A 28 -3.86 -17.10 -0.05
N GLU A 29 -4.58 -16.00 0.04
CA GLU A 29 -5.94 -15.92 -0.48
C GLU A 29 -5.92 -15.99 -1.99
N THR A 30 -6.81 -16.80 -2.53
CA THR A 30 -7.07 -16.98 -3.94
C THR A 30 -8.47 -16.55 -4.26
N TRP A 31 -8.82 -16.44 -5.51
CA TRP A 31 -10.12 -15.93 -5.91
C TRP A 31 -11.29 -16.76 -5.36
N ASP A 32 -11.14 -18.06 -5.23
CA ASP A 32 -12.14 -18.97 -4.67
C ASP A 32 -12.25 -18.90 -3.15
N THR A 33 -11.18 -18.51 -2.45
CA THR A 33 -11.13 -18.47 -0.97
C THR A 33 -11.36 -17.08 -0.38
N VAL A 34 -11.22 -16.01 -1.17
CA VAL A 34 -11.37 -14.65 -0.66
C VAL A 34 -12.78 -14.39 -0.14
N GLU A 35 -12.88 -13.84 1.06
CA GLU A 35 -14.14 -13.50 1.70
C GLU A 35 -14.57 -12.07 1.34
N ILE A 36 -15.79 -11.95 0.77
CA ILE A 36 -16.37 -10.64 0.43
C ILE A 36 -17.07 -10.02 1.64
N GLY A 37 -16.87 -8.71 1.82
CA GLY A 37 -17.57 -7.93 2.85
C GLY A 37 -16.95 -8.05 4.25
N ARG A 38 -15.88 -8.82 4.43
CA ARG A 38 -15.19 -8.94 5.72
C ARG A 38 -14.10 -7.90 5.85
N PRO A 39 -14.24 -6.89 6.72
CA PRO A 39 -13.17 -5.92 6.98
C PRO A 39 -12.02 -6.58 7.76
N ARG A 40 -10.80 -6.25 7.40
CA ARG A 40 -9.56 -6.69 8.04
C ARG A 40 -8.70 -5.47 8.33
N GLN A 41 -8.35 -5.28 9.56
CA GLN A 41 -7.51 -4.15 9.99
C GLN A 41 -6.05 -4.60 10.06
N SER A 42 -5.14 -3.70 9.65
CA SER A 42 -3.71 -3.90 9.86
C SER A 42 -3.38 -4.05 11.36
N CYS A 43 -2.47 -4.96 11.68
CA CYS A 43 -2.04 -5.20 13.07
C CYS A 43 -1.21 -4.02 13.60
N GLN A 44 -0.55 -3.30 12.71
CA GLN A 44 0.28 -2.14 13.03
C GLN A 44 -0.23 -0.90 12.30
N LYS A 45 -0.05 0.24 12.93
CA LYS A 45 -0.22 1.53 12.29
C LYS A 45 1.09 1.94 11.61
N PHE A 46 0.98 2.66 10.53
CA PHE A 46 2.13 3.26 9.87
C PHE A 46 2.36 4.66 10.45
N LEU A 47 3.43 4.83 11.23
CA LEU A 47 3.88 6.16 11.63
C LEU A 47 4.53 6.85 10.44
N LEU A 48 3.95 7.97 9.99
CA LEU A 48 4.48 8.75 8.87
C LEU A 48 5.62 9.64 9.36
N GLU A 49 6.86 9.24 9.10
CA GLU A 49 8.06 10.00 9.44
C GLU A 49 8.46 10.95 8.30
N GLU A 50 9.21 12.01 8.63
CA GLU A 50 9.66 13.00 7.64
C GLU A 50 10.50 12.36 6.53
N GLU A 51 11.34 11.38 6.87
CA GLU A 51 12.14 10.66 5.87
C GLU A 51 11.28 9.89 4.86
N ASP A 52 10.12 9.34 5.26
CA ASP A 52 9.20 8.64 4.37
C ASP A 52 8.59 9.62 3.35
N VAL A 53 8.15 10.79 3.84
CA VAL A 53 7.56 11.83 3.00
C VAL A 53 8.58 12.37 2.00
N LEU A 54 9.78 12.71 2.46
CA LEU A 54 10.83 13.25 1.60
C LEU A 54 11.27 12.26 0.54
N SER A 55 11.49 10.99 0.92
CA SER A 55 11.86 9.93 -0.02
C SER A 55 10.78 9.74 -1.09
N TYR A 56 9.51 9.68 -0.67
CA TYR A 56 8.39 9.50 -1.59
C TYR A 56 8.23 10.68 -2.56
N ASN A 57 8.23 11.91 -2.03
CA ASN A 57 8.08 13.13 -2.83
C ASN A 57 9.21 13.27 -3.86
N ARG A 58 10.46 13.03 -3.45
CA ARG A 58 11.62 13.07 -4.35
C ARG A 58 11.56 11.99 -5.43
N ALA A 59 11.12 10.79 -5.09
CA ALA A 59 10.96 9.69 -6.05
C ALA A 59 9.91 10.01 -7.13
N LEU A 60 8.89 10.83 -6.80
CA LEU A 60 7.91 11.33 -7.76
C LEU A 60 8.42 12.53 -8.58
N GLY A 61 9.58 13.09 -8.25
CA GLY A 61 10.13 14.26 -8.91
C GLY A 61 9.46 15.58 -8.48
N GLU A 62 8.89 15.62 -7.27
CA GLU A 62 8.33 16.85 -6.73
C GLU A 62 9.40 17.93 -6.57
N THR A 63 9.01 19.18 -6.86
CA THR A 63 9.90 20.35 -6.80
C THR A 63 9.35 21.48 -5.93
N ASP A 64 8.12 21.36 -5.42
CA ASP A 64 7.54 22.33 -4.50
C ASP A 64 8.35 22.33 -3.18
N PRO A 65 8.91 23.49 -2.77
CA PRO A 65 9.70 23.57 -1.55
C PRO A 65 8.91 23.16 -0.30
N LEU A 66 7.59 23.30 -0.28
CA LEU A 66 6.75 22.76 0.82
C LEU A 66 6.84 21.22 0.93
N MET A 67 7.18 20.53 -0.14
CA MET A 67 7.20 19.07 -0.23
C MET A 67 8.61 18.48 -0.12
N VAL A 68 9.66 19.26 -0.43
CA VAL A 68 11.03 18.72 -0.55
C VAL A 68 12.08 19.42 0.29
N ASP A 69 11.75 20.58 0.90
CA ASP A 69 12.65 21.36 1.74
C ASP A 69 12.07 21.49 3.17
N PRO A 70 12.63 20.73 4.15
CA PRO A 70 12.15 20.77 5.53
C PRO A 70 12.28 22.15 6.20
N ASP A 71 13.33 22.92 5.86
CA ASP A 71 13.54 24.24 6.46
C ASP A 71 12.50 25.25 5.94
N TYR A 72 12.22 25.19 4.66
CA TYR A 72 11.13 26.00 4.07
C TYR A 72 9.76 25.58 4.61
N ALA A 73 9.48 24.29 4.67
CA ALA A 73 8.21 23.76 5.17
C ALA A 73 7.97 24.11 6.63
N ARG A 74 9.02 24.13 7.47
CA ARG A 74 8.91 24.51 8.90
C ARG A 74 8.32 25.91 9.08
N VAL A 75 8.58 26.81 8.17
CA VAL A 75 8.10 28.21 8.24
C VAL A 75 6.78 28.41 7.52
N HIS A 76 6.57 27.72 6.41
CA HIS A 76 5.49 28.04 5.45
C HIS A 76 4.40 26.99 5.34
N ALA A 77 4.67 25.71 5.75
CA ALA A 77 3.66 24.68 5.67
C ALA A 77 2.67 24.71 6.86
N PRO A 78 1.39 24.38 6.62
CA PRO A 78 0.47 24.09 7.71
C PRO A 78 1.01 22.92 8.56
N GLY A 79 1.21 23.14 9.86
CA GLY A 79 1.78 22.13 10.77
C GLY A 79 3.31 22.16 10.86
N GLY A 80 4.01 23.00 10.08
CA GLY A 80 5.46 23.20 10.23
C GLY A 80 6.31 21.99 9.79
N THR A 81 5.78 21.11 8.95
CA THR A 81 6.47 19.93 8.43
C THR A 81 6.28 19.82 6.91
N VAL A 82 7.12 19.01 6.26
CA VAL A 82 6.97 18.75 4.83
C VAL A 82 5.59 18.18 4.52
N VAL A 83 5.03 18.64 3.40
CA VAL A 83 3.70 18.20 2.94
C VAL A 83 3.82 16.86 2.23
N ALA A 84 3.07 15.87 2.68
CA ALA A 84 3.05 14.57 2.05
C ALA A 84 2.25 14.61 0.72
N HIS A 85 2.83 14.04 -0.34
CA HIS A 85 2.08 13.81 -1.57
C HIS A 85 0.92 12.82 -1.28
N PRO A 86 -0.32 13.12 -1.73
CA PRO A 86 -1.49 12.31 -1.35
C PRO A 86 -1.40 10.84 -1.77
N LEU A 87 -0.66 10.52 -2.83
CA LEU A 87 -0.48 9.13 -3.27
C LEU A 87 0.50 8.31 -2.42
N ILE A 88 1.11 8.87 -1.37
CA ILE A 88 1.93 8.09 -0.40
C ILE A 88 1.13 6.95 0.24
N LEU A 89 -0.20 7.06 0.24
CA LEU A 89 -1.13 6.01 0.66
C LEU A 89 -0.87 4.68 -0.05
N THR A 90 -0.42 4.72 -1.31
CA THR A 90 -0.11 3.50 -2.08
C THR A 90 1.08 2.74 -1.51
N ALA A 91 2.07 3.45 -0.95
CA ALA A 91 3.18 2.81 -0.23
C ALA A 91 2.73 2.29 1.15
N ILE A 92 1.92 3.07 1.86
CA ILE A 92 1.39 2.69 3.18
C ILE A 92 0.58 1.40 3.12
N VAL A 93 -0.28 1.21 2.10
CA VAL A 93 -1.10 0.00 1.99
C VAL A 93 -0.26 -1.26 1.81
N PHE A 94 0.82 -1.20 1.03
CA PHE A 94 1.71 -2.35 0.86
C PHE A 94 2.45 -2.71 2.16
N TYR A 95 2.87 -1.70 2.91
CA TYR A 95 3.47 -1.91 4.23
C TYR A 95 2.47 -2.52 5.21
N ALA A 96 1.26 -1.97 5.27
CA ALA A 96 0.18 -2.46 6.14
C ALA A 96 -0.33 -3.85 5.74
N SER A 97 -0.29 -4.21 4.45
CA SER A 97 -0.69 -5.54 3.95
C SER A 97 0.18 -6.67 4.48
N ALA A 98 1.41 -6.36 4.94
CA ALA A 98 2.23 -7.33 5.66
C ALA A 98 1.53 -7.90 6.89
N ASP A 99 0.58 -7.16 7.45
CA ASP A 99 0.21 -7.25 8.85
C ASP A 99 -1.31 -7.34 9.05
N GLY A 100 -1.97 -8.33 8.39
CA GLY A 100 -3.34 -8.69 8.74
C GLY A 100 -4.45 -8.16 7.85
N THR A 101 -4.15 -7.27 6.88
CA THR A 101 -5.16 -6.74 5.94
C THR A 101 -5.56 -7.72 4.82
N GLY A 102 -5.00 -8.91 4.82
CA GLY A 102 -5.17 -9.95 3.80
C GLY A 102 -3.90 -10.22 3.02
N THR A 103 -3.83 -11.41 2.45
CA THR A 103 -2.61 -11.88 1.77
C THR A 103 -2.58 -11.54 0.28
N TRP A 104 -3.70 -11.08 -0.28
CA TRP A 104 -3.87 -10.79 -1.70
C TRP A 104 -2.85 -9.80 -2.28
N ALA A 105 -2.40 -8.81 -1.50
CA ALA A 105 -1.37 -7.87 -1.94
C ALA A 105 0.00 -8.52 -2.11
N ARG A 106 0.22 -9.66 -1.47
CA ARG A 106 1.47 -10.42 -1.48
C ARG A 106 1.48 -11.55 -2.50
N THR A 107 0.34 -11.86 -3.10
CA THR A 107 0.24 -12.98 -4.04
C THR A 107 1.18 -12.78 -5.21
N PRO A 108 2.17 -13.66 -5.42
CA PRO A 108 3.10 -13.58 -6.53
C PRO A 108 2.37 -13.50 -7.87
N GLY A 109 2.83 -12.63 -8.75
CA GLY A 109 2.23 -12.42 -10.07
C GLY A 109 0.91 -11.65 -10.07
N ALA A 110 0.39 -11.22 -8.92
CA ALA A 110 -0.80 -10.36 -8.87
C ALA A 110 -0.58 -9.09 -9.68
N ARG A 111 -1.60 -8.69 -10.44
CA ARG A 111 -1.55 -7.53 -11.33
C ARG A 111 -2.64 -6.54 -10.94
N ASN A 112 -2.30 -5.26 -10.87
CA ASN A 112 -3.26 -4.18 -10.61
C ASN A 112 -3.68 -3.51 -11.94
N PRO A 113 -4.81 -3.90 -12.54
CA PRO A 113 -5.28 -3.33 -13.80
C PRO A 113 -5.99 -1.98 -13.64
N GLY A 114 -6.32 -1.56 -12.42
CA GLY A 114 -7.02 -0.31 -12.19
C GLY A 114 -7.23 0.00 -10.74
N GLN A 115 -7.40 1.30 -10.47
CA GLN A 115 -7.63 1.79 -9.11
C GLN A 115 -8.43 3.09 -9.14
N HIS A 116 -9.12 3.36 -8.04
CA HIS A 116 -9.79 4.63 -7.75
C HIS A 116 -9.42 5.05 -6.33
N ILE A 117 -9.00 6.30 -6.16
CA ILE A 117 -8.59 6.85 -4.87
C ILE A 117 -9.38 8.12 -4.59
N GLU A 118 -9.99 8.19 -3.42
CA GLU A 118 -10.62 9.39 -2.86
C GLU A 118 -9.75 9.94 -1.74
N ILE A 119 -9.28 11.17 -1.87
CA ILE A 119 -8.54 11.88 -0.83
C ILE A 119 -9.54 12.75 -0.06
N LEU A 120 -9.75 12.45 1.22
CA LEU A 120 -10.72 13.12 2.10
C LEU A 120 -10.04 14.02 3.13
N GLY A 121 -8.74 13.84 3.32
CA GLY A 121 -7.93 14.62 4.25
C GLY A 121 -6.45 14.59 3.91
N ARG A 122 -5.69 15.48 4.52
CA ARG A 122 -4.23 15.50 4.36
C ARG A 122 -3.59 14.60 5.41
N LEU A 123 -2.52 13.94 5.02
CA LEU A 123 -1.58 13.29 5.92
C LEU A 123 -0.46 14.26 6.28
N GLN A 124 0.00 14.18 7.53
CA GLN A 124 1.08 15.00 8.07
C GLN A 124 2.16 14.10 8.69
N VAL A 125 3.38 14.60 8.75
CA VAL A 125 4.45 13.95 9.52
C VAL A 125 4.00 13.82 10.97
N GLY A 126 4.15 12.63 11.52
CA GLY A 126 3.69 12.28 12.87
C GLY A 126 2.32 11.55 12.90
N ASP A 127 1.58 11.53 11.80
CA ASP A 127 0.33 10.76 11.71
C ASP A 127 0.59 9.25 11.84
N GLU A 128 -0.18 8.58 12.68
CA GLU A 128 -0.25 7.13 12.74
C GLU A 128 -1.42 6.62 11.90
N VAL A 129 -1.12 6.10 10.73
CA VAL A 129 -2.12 5.65 9.75
C VAL A 129 -2.48 4.19 9.98
N ALA A 130 -3.74 3.94 10.31
CA ALA A 130 -4.34 2.60 10.31
C ALA A 130 -5.00 2.31 8.95
N VAL A 131 -4.89 1.06 8.49
CA VAL A 131 -5.53 0.61 7.24
C VAL A 131 -6.51 -0.50 7.54
N THR A 132 -7.72 -0.39 6.99
CA THR A 132 -8.70 -1.47 6.98
C THR A 132 -8.98 -1.84 5.54
N ALA A 133 -8.79 -3.11 5.18
CA ALA A 133 -9.04 -3.63 3.85
C ALA A 133 -10.29 -4.52 3.86
N THR A 134 -11.15 -4.34 2.86
CA THR A 134 -12.35 -5.16 2.65
C THR A 134 -12.43 -5.54 1.18
N THR A 135 -12.47 -6.83 0.86
CA THR A 135 -12.80 -7.24 -0.50
C THR A 135 -14.29 -6.97 -0.72
N VAL A 136 -14.61 -6.09 -1.67
CA VAL A 136 -15.99 -5.63 -1.92
C VAL A 136 -16.61 -6.27 -3.13
N ASP A 137 -15.80 -6.81 -4.04
CA ASP A 137 -16.31 -7.46 -5.25
C ASP A 137 -15.32 -8.49 -5.79
N ARG A 138 -15.85 -9.50 -6.52
CA ARG A 138 -15.06 -10.45 -7.32
C ARG A 138 -15.81 -10.86 -8.56
N TRP A 139 -15.09 -11.00 -9.69
CA TRP A 139 -15.69 -11.41 -10.96
C TRP A 139 -14.67 -12.11 -11.88
N ILE A 140 -15.17 -12.72 -12.93
CA ILE A 140 -14.35 -13.32 -13.99
C ILE A 140 -14.60 -12.56 -15.29
N ARG A 141 -13.52 -12.19 -15.97
CA ARG A 141 -13.59 -11.60 -17.31
C ARG A 141 -12.47 -12.13 -18.18
N ARG A 142 -12.83 -12.65 -19.35
CA ARG A 142 -11.87 -13.22 -20.32
C ARG A 142 -10.91 -14.23 -19.67
N GLY A 143 -11.43 -15.12 -18.83
CA GLY A 143 -10.66 -16.15 -18.13
C GLY A 143 -9.74 -15.65 -17.01
N LYS A 144 -9.75 -14.35 -16.70
CA LYS A 144 -8.99 -13.77 -15.60
C LYS A 144 -9.89 -13.54 -14.39
N HIS A 145 -9.35 -13.77 -13.21
CA HIS A 145 -10.03 -13.72 -11.93
C HIS A 145 -9.71 -12.41 -11.21
N TYR A 146 -10.71 -11.56 -11.03
CA TYR A 146 -10.58 -10.21 -10.48
C TYR A 146 -11.18 -10.14 -9.08
N ILE A 147 -10.54 -9.35 -8.22
CA ILE A 147 -11.10 -8.86 -6.97
C ILE A 147 -10.97 -7.34 -6.92
N THR A 148 -11.86 -6.68 -6.18
CA THR A 148 -11.69 -5.28 -5.78
C THR A 148 -11.65 -5.19 -4.26
N ASN A 149 -10.61 -4.55 -3.75
CA ASN A 149 -10.46 -4.26 -2.34
C ASN A 149 -10.68 -2.78 -2.09
N LEU A 150 -11.53 -2.46 -1.12
CA LEU A 150 -11.65 -1.15 -0.52
C LEU A 150 -10.67 -1.09 0.65
N ASN A 151 -9.71 -0.16 0.56
CA ASN A 151 -8.79 0.16 1.64
C ASN A 151 -9.19 1.53 2.23
N GLU A 152 -9.52 1.55 3.50
CA GLU A 152 -9.80 2.78 4.26
C GLU A 152 -8.60 3.14 5.10
N PHE A 153 -8.16 4.39 4.99
CA PHE A 153 -7.03 4.94 5.74
C PHE A 153 -7.55 5.90 6.80
N ARG A 154 -7.16 5.66 8.04
CA ARG A 154 -7.58 6.46 9.20
C ARG A 154 -6.37 6.94 9.99
N VAL A 155 -6.46 8.20 10.43
CA VAL A 155 -5.59 8.79 11.45
C VAL A 155 -6.49 9.06 12.64
N ASP A 156 -6.22 8.41 13.76
CA ASP A 156 -7.15 8.26 14.86
C ASP A 156 -8.49 7.70 14.34
N ASP A 157 -9.60 8.37 14.62
CA ASP A 157 -10.92 7.97 14.10
C ASP A 157 -11.30 8.67 12.78
N ARG A 158 -10.46 9.59 12.27
CA ARG A 158 -10.73 10.38 11.08
C ARG A 158 -10.37 9.61 9.82
N LEU A 159 -11.34 9.38 8.95
CA LEU A 159 -11.11 8.81 7.62
C LEU A 159 -10.40 9.86 6.74
N VAL A 160 -9.21 9.53 6.24
CA VAL A 160 -8.38 10.42 5.42
C VAL A 160 -8.38 10.07 3.95
N ALA A 161 -8.62 8.80 3.62
CA ALA A 161 -8.75 8.37 2.23
C ALA A 161 -9.47 7.03 2.11
N ARG A 162 -9.94 6.77 0.89
CA ARG A 162 -10.40 5.46 0.42
C ARG A 162 -9.68 5.11 -0.87
N TRP A 163 -9.30 3.86 -1.00
CA TRP A 163 -8.69 3.34 -2.22
C TRP A 163 -9.35 2.02 -2.62
N TRP A 164 -10.00 2.02 -3.78
CA TRP A 164 -10.48 0.80 -4.43
C TRP A 164 -9.39 0.30 -5.38
N GLY A 165 -8.72 -0.78 -5.00
CA GLY A 165 -7.70 -1.43 -5.81
C GLY A 165 -8.26 -2.70 -6.44
N THR A 166 -8.26 -2.77 -7.78
CA THR A 166 -8.62 -3.99 -8.49
C THR A 166 -7.37 -4.82 -8.77
N LEU A 167 -7.42 -6.10 -8.46
CA LEU A 167 -6.33 -7.05 -8.68
C LEU A 167 -6.79 -8.23 -9.52
N ILE A 168 -5.90 -8.74 -10.35
CA ILE A 168 -5.99 -10.08 -10.95
C ILE A 168 -5.16 -11.00 -10.07
N ILE A 169 -5.79 -12.03 -9.53
CA ILE A 169 -5.17 -12.99 -8.62
C ILE A 169 -5.37 -14.43 -9.13
N PRO A 170 -4.62 -15.41 -8.64
CA PRO A 170 -4.80 -16.80 -9.04
C PRO A 170 -6.21 -17.30 -8.69
N PRO A 171 -6.79 -18.17 -9.54
CA PRO A 171 -8.14 -18.70 -9.33
C PRO A 171 -8.24 -19.60 -8.10
N THR A 172 -7.25 -20.47 -7.90
CA THR A 172 -7.19 -21.45 -6.81
C THR A 172 -5.77 -21.52 -6.25
N ARG A 173 -5.63 -22.18 -5.12
CA ARG A 173 -4.33 -22.36 -4.45
C ARG A 173 -3.32 -23.12 -5.31
N GLU A 174 -3.74 -24.15 -6.01
CA GLU A 174 -2.89 -24.95 -6.89
C GLU A 174 -2.34 -24.14 -8.07
N ALA A 175 -3.08 -23.10 -8.47
CA ALA A 175 -2.69 -22.23 -9.56
C ALA A 175 -1.67 -21.13 -9.17
N VAL A 176 -1.38 -20.91 -7.88
CA VAL A 176 -0.53 -19.79 -7.41
C VAL A 176 0.84 -19.82 -8.07
N ARG A 177 1.51 -20.97 -8.08
CA ARG A 177 2.86 -21.09 -8.64
C ARG A 177 2.88 -20.82 -10.14
N ALA A 178 2.00 -21.46 -10.91
CA ALA A 178 1.90 -21.23 -12.35
C ALA A 178 1.51 -19.79 -12.69
N PHE A 179 0.69 -19.18 -11.85
CA PHE A 179 0.27 -17.77 -12.00
C PHE A 179 1.43 -16.78 -11.73
N ALA A 180 2.32 -17.12 -10.81
CA ALA A 180 3.49 -16.30 -10.49
C ALA A 180 4.56 -16.34 -11.61
N GLU A 181 4.64 -17.44 -12.34
CA GLU A 181 5.62 -17.68 -13.43
C GLU A 181 5.13 -17.16 -14.79
N ALA A 182 3.85 -16.80 -14.93
CA ALA A 182 3.23 -16.32 -16.18
C ALA A 182 3.33 -14.79 -16.36
#